data_c83ffabba4ca298b1165925cef32b1ce
#
_entry.id   c83ffabba4ca298b1165925cef32b1ce
#
_cell.length_a   1.000
_cell.length_b   1.000
_cell.length_c   1.000
_cell.angle_alpha   90.00
_cell.angle_beta   90.00
_cell.angle_gamma   90.00
#
_symmetry.space_group_name_H-M   'P 1'
#
loop_
_entity.id
_entity.type
_entity.pdbx_description
1 polymer ?
#
loop_
_entity_poly.entity_id
_entity_poly.type
_entity_poly.pdbx_seq_one_letter_code
_entity_poly.pdbx_strand_id
1 'polypeptide(L)'
;PYVARVVIRENQGFSMGIFVAGNSGSALTKLVAPVIVAAAGWQMVPKVYALAMLVTAIGFWFFSYHDKSHLVVNNATLSSQLQLLKDPNVLRYCQYYSVVFGGYVGLALWMTKYYVTTYDFDLKQAALLAACFSLPGGVLRALGGWISDKYGAYHVTWGVMWVCLGSLFLLSYPQTHMVIETVNGPMTWDIGLSPIPFTVLLFIVGIAMAVGKASVFKFISDEYSSNIGAVSGIVGLVGGLAGFMLPIMF
;
A
#
# COMPACT_ATOMS: atom_id res chain seq x y z
N PRO A 1 -17.76 -1.17 3.28
CA PRO A 1 -19.13 -1.71 3.45
C PRO A 1 -20.20 -0.88 2.73
N TYR A 2 -20.22 0.46 2.91
CA TYR A 2 -21.22 1.33 2.28
C TYR A 2 -21.15 1.29 0.75
N VAL A 3 -19.98 1.54 0.19
CA VAL A 3 -19.74 1.52 -1.28
C VAL A 3 -20.12 0.19 -1.89
N ALA A 4 -19.79 -0.94 -1.24
CA ALA A 4 -20.11 -2.27 -1.73
C ALA A 4 -21.61 -2.60 -1.74
N ARG A 5 -22.44 -1.83 -1.01
CA ARG A 5 -23.89 -2.02 -0.97
C ARG A 5 -24.65 -1.15 -1.97
N VAL A 6 -24.10 0.04 -2.25
CA VAL A 6 -24.75 1.05 -3.13
C VAL A 6 -24.37 0.83 -4.59
N VAL A 7 -23.19 0.28 -4.87
CA VAL A 7 -22.67 0.11 -6.23
C VAL A 7 -22.99 -1.28 -6.77
N ILE A 8 -23.37 -1.35 -8.06
CA ILE A 8 -23.65 -2.60 -8.79
C ILE A 8 -22.40 -3.48 -8.78
N ARG A 9 -22.56 -4.81 -8.64
CA ARG A 9 -21.47 -5.79 -8.52
C ARG A 9 -20.38 -5.66 -9.58
N GLU A 10 -20.74 -5.31 -10.80
CA GLU A 10 -19.80 -5.18 -11.93
C GLU A 10 -18.77 -4.06 -11.75
N ASN A 11 -19.11 -3.00 -11.00
CA ASN A 11 -18.26 -1.82 -10.79
C ASN A 11 -17.78 -1.66 -9.34
N GLN A 12 -17.97 -2.68 -8.49
CA GLN A 12 -17.61 -2.62 -7.07
C GLN A 12 -16.11 -2.46 -6.85
N GLY A 13 -15.28 -3.18 -7.61
CA GLY A 13 -13.83 -3.11 -7.49
C GLY A 13 -13.30 -1.72 -7.84
N PHE A 14 -13.78 -1.14 -8.94
CA PHE A 14 -13.43 0.22 -9.36
C PHE A 14 -13.84 1.26 -8.31
N SER A 15 -15.07 1.21 -7.85
CA SER A 15 -15.60 2.16 -6.85
C SER A 15 -14.91 2.03 -5.50
N MET A 16 -14.61 0.80 -5.06
CA MET A 16 -13.79 0.55 -3.88
C MET A 16 -12.35 1.05 -4.08
N GLY A 17 -11.79 0.89 -5.27
CA GLY A 17 -10.48 1.42 -5.64
C GLY A 17 -10.42 2.94 -5.51
N ILE A 18 -11.42 3.67 -6.01
CA ILE A 18 -11.53 5.14 -5.86
C ILE A 18 -11.61 5.52 -4.37
N PHE A 19 -12.49 4.87 -3.61
CA PHE A 19 -12.63 5.15 -2.18
C PHE A 19 -11.30 5.03 -1.42
N VAL A 20 -10.52 4.02 -1.77
CA VAL A 20 -9.25 3.76 -1.08
C VAL A 20 -8.06 4.51 -1.72
N ALA A 21 -8.25 5.21 -2.84
CA ALA A 21 -7.26 6.12 -3.42
C ALA A 21 -6.84 7.24 -2.44
N GLY A 22 -7.64 7.52 -1.41
CA GLY A 22 -7.27 8.37 -0.27
C GLY A 22 -5.95 7.97 0.42
N ASN A 23 -5.50 6.71 0.29
CA ASN A 23 -4.16 6.29 0.73
C ASN A 23 -3.00 6.98 -0.01
N SER A 24 -3.27 7.70 -1.12
CA SER A 24 -2.29 8.56 -1.81
C SER A 24 -1.78 9.70 -0.92
N GLY A 25 -2.48 10.01 0.18
CA GLY A 25 -2.06 11.01 1.15
C GLY A 25 -0.65 10.78 1.69
N SER A 26 -0.21 9.51 1.80
CA SER A 26 1.16 9.19 2.20
C SER A 26 2.22 9.66 1.19
N ALA A 27 1.91 9.59 -0.11
CA ALA A 27 2.80 10.10 -1.16
C ALA A 27 2.80 11.63 -1.17
N LEU A 28 1.62 12.25 -1.02
CA LEU A 28 1.49 13.70 -0.93
C LEU A 28 2.28 14.25 0.26
N THR A 29 2.22 13.57 1.41
CA THR A 29 3.00 13.93 2.59
C THR A 29 4.51 13.95 2.32
N LYS A 30 5.04 12.96 1.60
CA LYS A 30 6.47 12.91 1.26
C LYS A 30 6.91 14.07 0.36
N LEU A 31 6.02 14.58 -0.47
CA LEU A 31 6.30 15.73 -1.35
C LEU A 31 6.15 17.06 -0.60
N VAL A 32 5.10 17.19 0.21
CA VAL A 32 4.72 18.46 0.84
C VAL A 32 5.47 18.70 2.16
N ALA A 33 5.64 17.67 3.00
CA ALA A 33 6.27 17.84 4.31
C ALA A 33 7.71 18.39 4.25
N PRO A 34 8.60 17.93 3.35
CA PRO A 34 9.96 18.51 3.24
C PRO A 34 9.95 19.99 2.86
N VAL A 35 9.01 20.42 2.02
CA VAL A 35 8.86 21.83 1.63
C VAL A 35 8.44 22.69 2.81
N ILE A 36 7.47 22.21 3.62
CA ILE A 36 7.04 22.91 4.84
C ILE A 36 8.18 22.98 5.85
N VAL A 37 8.92 21.89 6.03
CA VAL A 37 10.07 21.83 6.95
C VAL A 37 11.13 22.83 6.54
N ALA A 38 11.45 22.92 5.26
CA ALA A 38 12.44 23.86 4.74
C ALA A 38 12.02 25.33 4.87
N ALA A 39 10.71 25.62 4.73
CA ALA A 39 10.18 26.98 4.78
C ALA A 39 9.91 27.48 6.20
N ALA A 40 9.43 26.62 7.11
CA ALA A 40 8.88 27.05 8.40
C ALA A 40 9.20 26.12 9.58
N GLY A 41 10.09 25.14 9.37
CA GLY A 41 10.51 24.18 10.37
C GLY A 41 9.52 23.03 10.58
N TRP A 42 9.98 21.96 11.23
CA TRP A 42 9.22 20.71 11.39
C TRP A 42 7.92 20.87 12.20
N GLN A 43 7.88 21.83 13.13
CA GLN A 43 6.70 22.10 13.97
C GLN A 43 5.48 22.62 13.19
N MET A 44 5.70 23.18 11.99
CA MET A 44 4.61 23.65 11.14
C MET A 44 3.90 22.50 10.42
N VAL A 45 4.57 21.37 10.19
CA VAL A 45 3.97 20.21 9.51
C VAL A 45 2.70 19.73 10.21
N PRO A 46 2.71 19.35 11.51
CA PRO A 46 1.49 18.92 12.18
C PRO A 46 0.40 19.99 12.24
N LYS A 47 0.76 21.29 12.31
CA LYS A 47 -0.23 22.39 12.32
C LYS A 47 -0.95 22.50 10.98
N VAL A 48 -0.23 22.44 9.86
CA VAL A 48 -0.81 22.48 8.51
C VAL A 48 -1.71 21.25 8.28
N TYR A 49 -1.27 20.06 8.71
CA TYR A 49 -2.09 18.85 8.59
C TYR A 49 -3.33 18.89 9.50
N ALA A 50 -3.22 19.42 10.72
CA ALA A 50 -4.37 19.60 11.59
C ALA A 50 -5.41 20.56 10.99
N LEU A 51 -4.97 21.66 10.38
CA LEU A 51 -5.84 22.58 9.66
C LEU A 51 -6.52 21.91 8.46
N ALA A 52 -5.77 21.18 7.64
CA ALA A 52 -6.31 20.44 6.50
C ALA A 52 -7.34 19.40 6.94
N MET A 53 -7.09 18.68 8.03
CA MET A 53 -8.04 17.73 8.61
C MET A 53 -9.30 18.43 9.12
N LEU A 54 -9.17 19.57 9.77
CA LEU A 54 -10.31 20.36 10.24
C LEU A 54 -11.21 20.80 9.05
N VAL A 55 -10.61 21.33 7.99
CA VAL A 55 -11.33 21.72 6.78
C VAL A 55 -12.03 20.51 6.15
N THR A 56 -11.35 19.37 6.08
CA THR A 56 -11.94 18.12 5.55
C THR A 56 -13.10 17.63 6.43
N ALA A 57 -12.96 17.69 7.75
CA ALA A 57 -14.01 17.29 8.67
C ALA A 57 -15.25 18.16 8.55
N ILE A 58 -15.06 19.49 8.43
CA ILE A 58 -16.14 20.45 8.20
C ILE A 58 -16.82 20.16 6.87
N GLY A 59 -16.04 19.97 5.79
CA GLY A 59 -16.59 19.61 4.48
C GLY A 59 -17.38 18.30 4.53
N PHE A 60 -16.84 17.28 5.18
CA PHE A 60 -17.54 16.01 5.34
C PHE A 60 -18.85 16.17 6.12
N TRP A 61 -18.88 16.99 7.17
CA TRP A 61 -20.08 17.27 7.94
C TRP A 61 -21.19 17.88 7.08
N PHE A 62 -20.87 18.83 6.21
CA PHE A 62 -21.86 19.50 5.35
C PHE A 62 -22.30 18.67 4.15
N PHE A 63 -21.40 17.86 3.57
CA PHE A 63 -21.66 17.12 2.33
C PHE A 63 -22.00 15.64 2.54
N SER A 64 -21.87 15.11 3.77
CA SER A 64 -22.24 13.71 4.02
C SER A 64 -23.76 13.56 4.15
N TYR A 65 -24.31 12.65 3.35
CA TYR A 65 -25.73 12.30 3.39
C TYR A 65 -25.94 11.04 4.23
N HIS A 66 -26.87 11.11 5.20
CA HIS A 66 -27.25 9.97 6.05
C HIS A 66 -28.44 9.25 5.44
N ASP A 67 -28.19 8.16 4.72
CA ASP A 67 -29.25 7.28 4.26
C ASP A 67 -29.59 6.24 5.33
N LYS A 68 -30.73 6.42 5.98
CA LYS A 68 -31.25 5.51 7.03
C LYS A 68 -31.78 4.18 6.47
N SER A 69 -32.08 4.10 5.17
CA SER A 69 -32.65 2.91 4.53
C SER A 69 -31.65 1.75 4.45
N HIS A 70 -30.35 2.03 4.49
CA HIS A 70 -29.27 1.06 4.41
C HIS A 70 -28.57 0.76 5.76
N LEU A 71 -29.15 1.21 6.89
CA LEU A 71 -28.68 0.84 8.21
C LEU A 71 -28.97 -0.63 8.49
N VAL A 72 -28.00 -1.50 8.22
CA VAL A 72 -28.07 -2.88 8.68
C VAL A 72 -27.59 -2.90 10.13
N VAL A 73 -28.53 -3.17 11.02
CA VAL A 73 -28.18 -3.48 12.41
C VAL A 73 -27.40 -4.79 12.41
N ASN A 74 -26.10 -4.69 12.53
CA ASN A 74 -25.24 -5.87 12.57
C ASN A 74 -25.21 -6.38 14.01
N ASN A 75 -26.04 -7.36 14.33
CA ASN A 75 -26.09 -8.03 15.63
C ASN A 75 -24.92 -9.03 15.82
N ALA A 76 -23.87 -8.92 15.00
CA ALA A 76 -22.71 -9.80 15.10
C ALA A 76 -21.96 -9.54 16.42
N THR A 77 -21.98 -10.51 17.30
CA THR A 77 -21.19 -10.52 18.52
C THR A 77 -19.69 -10.61 18.21
N LEU A 78 -18.84 -10.08 19.06
CA LEU A 78 -17.37 -10.21 18.92
C LEU A 78 -16.96 -11.69 18.73
N SER A 79 -17.64 -12.61 19.42
CA SER A 79 -17.39 -14.05 19.27
C SER A 79 -17.65 -14.55 17.86
N SER A 80 -18.74 -14.13 17.21
CA SER A 80 -19.05 -14.53 15.84
C SER A 80 -18.05 -13.94 14.82
N GLN A 81 -17.53 -12.75 15.08
CA GLN A 81 -16.49 -12.15 14.24
C GLN A 81 -15.15 -12.86 14.40
N LEU A 82 -14.79 -13.27 15.63
CA LEU A 82 -13.57 -14.07 15.88
C LEU A 82 -13.64 -15.47 15.28
N GLN A 83 -14.84 -16.03 15.09
CA GLN A 83 -14.99 -17.31 14.38
C GLN A 83 -14.56 -17.22 12.92
N LEU A 84 -14.65 -16.06 12.27
CA LEU A 84 -14.16 -15.86 10.91
C LEU A 84 -12.65 -16.03 10.78
N LEU A 85 -11.87 -15.86 11.86
CA LEU A 85 -10.43 -16.17 11.88
C LEU A 85 -10.12 -17.66 11.74
N LYS A 86 -11.12 -18.55 11.93
CA LYS A 86 -10.96 -19.99 11.70
C LYS A 86 -11.20 -20.39 10.24
N ASP A 87 -11.75 -19.47 9.43
CA ASP A 87 -11.96 -19.72 8.01
C ASP A 87 -10.63 -19.62 7.25
N PRO A 88 -10.19 -20.71 6.58
CA PRO A 88 -8.92 -20.72 5.86
C PRO A 88 -8.86 -19.71 4.72
N ASN A 89 -9.99 -19.35 4.12
CA ASN A 89 -10.04 -18.33 3.08
C ASN A 89 -9.79 -16.94 3.65
N VAL A 90 -10.37 -16.61 4.81
CA VAL A 90 -10.11 -15.35 5.51
C VAL A 90 -8.64 -15.24 5.89
N LEU A 91 -8.02 -16.32 6.40
CA LEU A 91 -6.58 -16.34 6.71
C LEU A 91 -5.72 -16.14 5.44
N ARG A 92 -6.11 -16.73 4.32
CA ARG A 92 -5.45 -16.53 3.03
C ARG A 92 -5.53 -15.08 2.56
N TYR A 93 -6.69 -14.43 2.71
CA TYR A 93 -6.83 -12.99 2.38
C TYR A 93 -6.03 -12.10 3.33
N CYS A 94 -5.94 -12.46 4.61
CA CYS A 94 -5.04 -11.82 5.57
C CYS A 94 -3.59 -11.89 5.09
N GLN A 95 -3.13 -13.07 4.65
CA GLN A 95 -1.79 -13.26 4.12
C GLN A 95 -1.54 -12.43 2.86
N TYR A 96 -2.46 -12.45 1.89
CA TYR A 96 -2.34 -11.66 0.67
C TYR A 96 -2.28 -10.16 0.99
N TYR A 97 -3.14 -9.69 1.87
CA TYR A 97 -3.19 -8.28 2.24
C TYR A 97 -1.99 -7.84 3.07
N SER A 98 -1.43 -8.73 3.88
CA SER A 98 -0.16 -8.50 4.59
C SER A 98 0.99 -8.23 3.62
N VAL A 99 1.06 -8.94 2.50
CA VAL A 99 2.07 -8.71 1.47
C VAL A 99 1.83 -7.38 0.76
N VAL A 100 0.63 -7.18 0.19
CA VAL A 100 0.38 -6.01 -0.69
C VAL A 100 0.13 -4.71 0.06
N PHE A 101 -0.34 -4.76 1.30
CA PHE A 101 -0.54 -3.56 2.13
C PHE A 101 0.55 -3.42 3.18
N GLY A 102 0.82 -4.45 3.96
CA GLY A 102 1.88 -4.42 4.98
C GLY A 102 3.25 -4.19 4.36
N GLY A 103 3.60 -4.97 3.32
CA GLY A 103 4.83 -4.79 2.55
C GLY A 103 4.93 -3.40 1.92
N TYR A 104 3.83 -2.89 1.35
CA TYR A 104 3.80 -1.53 0.82
C TYR A 104 4.09 -0.46 1.89
N VAL A 105 3.49 -0.57 3.08
CA VAL A 105 3.72 0.38 4.18
C VAL A 105 5.18 0.30 4.65
N GLY A 106 5.71 -0.91 4.84
CA GLY A 106 7.09 -1.13 5.22
C GLY A 106 8.07 -0.48 4.25
N LEU A 107 7.96 -0.79 2.96
CA LEU A 107 8.79 -0.19 1.92
C LEU A 107 8.62 1.33 1.86
N ALA A 108 7.38 1.82 1.94
CA ALA A 108 7.10 3.25 1.90
C ALA A 108 7.79 4.03 3.03
N LEU A 109 7.91 3.45 4.22
CA LEU A 109 8.57 4.09 5.36
C LEU A 109 10.11 4.08 5.22
N TRP A 110 10.67 2.99 4.69
CA TRP A 110 12.12 2.81 4.64
C TRP A 110 12.80 3.38 3.41
N MET A 111 12.11 3.52 2.28
CA MET A 111 12.76 3.87 1.01
C MET A 111 13.49 5.21 1.03
N THR A 112 12.97 6.24 1.68
CA THR A 112 13.67 7.52 1.77
C THR A 112 15.02 7.36 2.49
N LYS A 113 15.02 6.65 3.62
CA LYS A 113 16.25 6.37 4.37
C LYS A 113 17.21 5.53 3.54
N TYR A 114 16.72 4.50 2.86
CA TYR A 114 17.52 3.62 2.01
C TYR A 114 18.26 4.40 0.91
N TYR A 115 17.56 5.30 0.20
CA TYR A 115 18.19 6.14 -0.82
C TYR A 115 19.29 7.05 -0.26
N VAL A 116 19.07 7.61 0.94
CA VAL A 116 20.09 8.43 1.60
C VAL A 116 21.30 7.61 2.02
N THR A 117 21.08 6.43 2.64
CA THR A 117 22.17 5.64 3.25
C THR A 117 22.94 4.78 2.25
N THR A 118 22.28 4.32 1.18
CA THR A 118 22.87 3.36 0.23
C THR A 118 23.39 4.04 -1.02
N TYR A 119 22.74 5.12 -1.45
CA TYR A 119 23.08 5.81 -2.70
C TYR A 119 23.57 7.26 -2.48
N ASP A 120 23.74 7.69 -1.22
CA ASP A 120 24.22 9.03 -0.84
C ASP A 120 23.41 10.19 -1.45
N PHE A 121 22.10 9.97 -1.71
CA PHE A 121 21.24 11.03 -2.19
C PHE A 121 20.90 12.02 -1.06
N ASP A 122 20.74 13.28 -1.41
CA ASP A 122 20.20 14.26 -0.49
C ASP A 122 18.74 13.93 -0.10
N LEU A 123 18.28 14.41 1.04
CA LEU A 123 16.95 14.09 1.58
C LEU A 123 15.82 14.42 0.59
N LYS A 124 15.97 15.50 -0.19
CA LYS A 124 14.94 15.94 -1.14
C LYS A 124 14.85 14.99 -2.34
N GLN A 125 15.98 14.60 -2.90
CA GLN A 125 16.07 13.63 -4.00
C GLN A 125 15.59 12.25 -3.55
N ALA A 126 16.04 11.79 -2.39
CA ALA A 126 15.61 10.53 -1.79
C ALA A 126 14.09 10.48 -1.56
N ALA A 127 13.49 11.56 -1.05
CA ALA A 127 12.05 11.65 -0.86
C ALA A 127 11.27 11.63 -2.20
N LEU A 128 11.80 12.31 -3.23
CA LEU A 128 11.20 12.29 -4.57
C LEU A 128 11.21 10.89 -5.18
N LEU A 129 12.34 10.18 -5.11
CA LEU A 129 12.46 8.80 -5.59
C LEU A 129 11.57 7.83 -4.82
N ALA A 130 11.49 7.98 -3.49
CA ALA A 130 10.57 7.22 -2.67
C ALA A 130 9.08 7.53 -2.98
N ALA A 131 8.78 8.76 -3.43
CA ALA A 131 7.44 9.12 -3.89
C ALA A 131 7.06 8.40 -5.20
N CYS A 132 8.01 8.09 -6.08
CA CYS A 132 7.78 7.29 -7.28
C CYS A 132 7.20 5.90 -6.97
N PHE A 133 7.54 5.30 -5.83
CA PHE A 133 6.91 4.07 -5.34
C PHE A 133 5.53 4.32 -4.76
N SER A 134 5.40 5.35 -3.94
CA SER A 134 4.18 5.58 -3.14
C SER A 134 3.01 6.13 -3.95
N LEU A 135 3.28 6.98 -4.95
CA LEU A 135 2.28 7.59 -5.81
C LEU A 135 1.45 6.56 -6.59
N PRO A 136 2.07 5.69 -7.41
CA PRO A 136 1.29 4.67 -8.12
C PRO A 136 0.58 3.72 -7.15
N GLY A 137 1.23 3.40 -6.01
CA GLY A 137 0.66 2.56 -4.97
C GLY A 137 -0.64 3.07 -4.36
N GLY A 138 -0.88 4.39 -4.40
CA GLY A 138 -2.13 5.03 -3.99
C GLY A 138 -3.12 5.20 -5.14
N VAL A 139 -2.69 5.88 -6.22
CA VAL A 139 -3.56 6.33 -7.31
C VAL A 139 -4.08 5.18 -8.17
N LEU A 140 -3.21 4.21 -8.53
CA LEU A 140 -3.56 3.11 -9.44
C LEU A 140 -4.43 2.02 -8.80
N ARG A 141 -4.84 2.19 -7.56
CA ARG A 141 -5.72 1.23 -6.89
C ARG A 141 -7.10 1.14 -7.56
N ALA A 142 -7.63 2.24 -8.07
CA ALA A 142 -8.87 2.25 -8.85
C ALA A 142 -8.74 1.43 -10.14
N LEU A 143 -7.60 1.54 -10.83
CA LEU A 143 -7.28 0.71 -11.99
C LEU A 143 -7.22 -0.78 -11.62
N GLY A 144 -6.61 -1.11 -10.47
CA GLY A 144 -6.56 -2.47 -9.95
C GLY A 144 -7.96 -3.05 -9.68
N GLY A 145 -8.89 -2.23 -9.16
CA GLY A 145 -10.28 -2.60 -8.99
C GLY A 145 -10.96 -2.92 -10.32
N TRP A 146 -10.81 -2.05 -11.31
CA TRP A 146 -11.35 -2.27 -12.66
C TRP A 146 -10.78 -3.53 -13.33
N ILE A 147 -9.46 -3.76 -13.23
CA ILE A 147 -8.82 -4.98 -13.74
C ILE A 147 -9.40 -6.22 -13.05
N SER A 148 -9.61 -6.15 -11.74
CA SER A 148 -10.16 -7.27 -10.96
C SER A 148 -11.62 -7.54 -11.27
N ASP A 149 -12.41 -6.51 -11.60
CA ASP A 149 -13.79 -6.68 -12.08
C ASP A 149 -13.83 -7.40 -13.45
N LYS A 150 -12.86 -7.08 -14.34
CA LYS A 150 -12.82 -7.62 -15.70
C LYS A 150 -12.22 -9.03 -15.79
N TYR A 151 -11.15 -9.30 -15.08
CA TYR A 151 -10.37 -10.56 -15.20
C TYR A 151 -10.56 -11.50 -14.00
N GLY A 152 -11.30 -11.08 -12.98
CA GLY A 152 -11.51 -11.82 -11.75
C GLY A 152 -10.37 -11.64 -10.74
N ALA A 153 -10.75 -11.55 -9.46
CA ALA A 153 -9.82 -11.29 -8.36
C ALA A 153 -8.71 -12.34 -8.24
N TYR A 154 -9.01 -13.61 -8.53
CA TYR A 154 -8.04 -14.71 -8.45
C TYR A 154 -6.84 -14.52 -9.38
N HIS A 155 -7.10 -14.36 -10.67
CA HIS A 155 -6.04 -14.22 -11.67
C HIS A 155 -5.19 -12.96 -11.44
N VAL A 156 -5.85 -11.87 -11.07
CA VAL A 156 -5.18 -10.60 -10.78
C VAL A 156 -4.28 -10.72 -9.56
N THR A 157 -4.79 -11.28 -8.45
CA THR A 157 -3.99 -11.47 -7.24
C THR A 157 -2.81 -12.39 -7.49
N TRP A 158 -3.02 -13.49 -8.24
CA TRP A 158 -1.97 -14.43 -8.57
C TRP A 158 -0.85 -13.78 -9.40
N GLY A 159 -1.21 -13.03 -10.43
CA GLY A 159 -0.25 -12.27 -11.24
C GLY A 159 0.52 -11.23 -10.42
N VAL A 160 -0.18 -10.49 -9.53
CA VAL A 160 0.45 -9.53 -8.62
C VAL A 160 1.48 -10.20 -7.71
N MET A 161 1.16 -11.38 -7.14
CA MET A 161 2.10 -12.08 -6.27
C MET A 161 3.38 -12.51 -7.00
N TRP A 162 3.27 -12.96 -8.25
CA TRP A 162 4.44 -13.30 -9.07
C TRP A 162 5.28 -12.07 -9.41
N VAL A 163 4.65 -10.96 -9.79
CA VAL A 163 5.37 -9.71 -10.06
C VAL A 163 6.08 -9.20 -8.80
N CYS A 164 5.39 -9.22 -7.66
CA CYS A 164 6.01 -8.84 -6.38
C CYS A 164 7.18 -9.77 -6.03
N LEU A 165 7.00 -11.10 -6.15
CA LEU A 165 8.04 -12.07 -5.85
C LEU A 165 9.29 -11.84 -6.71
N GLY A 166 9.15 -11.76 -8.01
CA GLY A 166 10.27 -11.55 -8.93
C GLY A 166 10.97 -10.21 -8.73
N SER A 167 10.19 -9.13 -8.61
CA SER A 167 10.77 -7.80 -8.41
C SER A 167 11.44 -7.65 -7.06
N LEU A 168 10.84 -8.15 -5.97
CA LEU A 168 11.44 -8.12 -4.63
C LEU A 168 12.66 -9.02 -4.53
N PHE A 169 12.67 -10.16 -5.23
CA PHE A 169 13.86 -11.01 -5.32
C PHE A 169 15.03 -10.25 -5.96
N LEU A 170 14.79 -9.53 -7.06
CA LEU A 170 15.83 -8.72 -7.68
C LEU A 170 16.26 -7.55 -6.77
N LEU A 171 15.31 -6.90 -6.08
CA LEU A 171 15.61 -5.82 -5.15
C LEU A 171 16.34 -6.28 -3.88
N SER A 172 16.25 -7.55 -3.51
CA SER A 172 16.93 -8.11 -2.35
C SER A 172 18.43 -8.36 -2.57
N TYR A 173 18.91 -8.18 -3.80
CA TYR A 173 20.32 -8.41 -4.12
C TYR A 173 21.21 -7.36 -3.42
N PRO A 174 22.14 -7.77 -2.55
CA PRO A 174 22.96 -6.84 -1.78
C PRO A 174 23.97 -6.11 -2.67
N GLN A 175 24.30 -4.88 -2.29
CA GLN A 175 25.47 -4.18 -2.84
C GLN A 175 26.72 -4.95 -2.40
N THR A 176 27.39 -5.58 -3.35
CA THR A 176 28.55 -6.43 -3.08
C THR A 176 29.78 -5.86 -3.77
N HIS A 177 30.81 -5.55 -2.99
CA HIS A 177 32.11 -5.16 -3.48
C HIS A 177 33.01 -6.39 -3.45
N MET A 178 33.39 -6.90 -4.61
CA MET A 178 34.30 -8.05 -4.72
C MET A 178 35.67 -7.57 -5.18
N VAL A 179 36.68 -7.86 -4.40
CA VAL A 179 38.08 -7.63 -4.76
C VAL A 179 38.68 -8.95 -5.18
N ILE A 180 39.10 -9.05 -6.45
CA ILE A 180 39.74 -10.25 -7.01
C ILE A 180 41.22 -9.92 -7.19
N GLU A 181 42.08 -10.65 -6.49
CA GLU A 181 43.52 -10.58 -6.69
C GLU A 181 43.87 -11.22 -8.04
N THR A 182 44.37 -10.43 -8.97
CA THR A 182 44.81 -10.91 -10.28
C THR A 182 46.34 -10.76 -10.43
N VAL A 183 46.92 -11.44 -11.42
CA VAL A 183 48.37 -11.34 -11.71
C VAL A 183 48.81 -9.90 -12.02
N ASN A 184 47.87 -9.04 -12.47
CA ASN A 184 48.11 -7.65 -12.81
C ASN A 184 47.72 -6.65 -11.70
N GLY A 185 47.40 -7.15 -10.48
CA GLY A 185 46.94 -6.35 -9.34
C GLY A 185 45.47 -6.61 -8.95
N PRO A 186 44.99 -6.03 -7.85
CA PRO A 186 43.63 -6.21 -7.39
C PRO A 186 42.63 -5.58 -8.39
N MET A 187 41.64 -6.37 -8.82
CA MET A 187 40.53 -5.94 -9.64
C MET A 187 39.29 -5.86 -8.78
N THR A 188 38.64 -4.71 -8.74
CA THR A 188 37.38 -4.51 -7.99
C THR A 188 36.18 -4.69 -8.90
N TRP A 189 35.24 -5.50 -8.48
CA TRP A 189 33.94 -5.68 -9.13
C TRP A 189 32.84 -5.28 -8.18
N ASP A 190 32.07 -4.28 -8.59
CA ASP A 190 30.90 -3.81 -7.86
C ASP A 190 29.66 -4.46 -8.47
N ILE A 191 29.04 -5.36 -7.71
CA ILE A 191 27.81 -6.05 -8.11
C ILE A 191 26.69 -5.49 -7.27
N GLY A 192 25.72 -4.83 -7.90
CA GLY A 192 24.57 -4.28 -7.20
C GLY A 192 23.66 -3.53 -8.17
N LEU A 193 22.44 -3.24 -7.70
CA LEU A 193 21.51 -2.44 -8.48
C LEU A 193 21.90 -0.96 -8.38
N SER A 194 22.14 -0.32 -9.53
CA SER A 194 22.25 1.14 -9.56
C SER A 194 20.90 1.81 -9.23
N PRO A 195 20.89 3.11 -8.83
CA PRO A 195 19.65 3.77 -8.38
C PRO A 195 18.50 3.74 -9.39
N ILE A 196 18.79 3.79 -10.70
CA ILE A 196 17.76 3.84 -11.73
C ILE A 196 16.99 2.50 -11.84
N PRO A 197 17.62 1.34 -12.11
CA PRO A 197 16.90 0.08 -12.15
C PRO A 197 16.27 -0.29 -10.79
N PHE A 198 16.88 0.09 -9.68
CA PHE A 198 16.27 -0.06 -8.37
C PHE A 198 14.94 0.70 -8.27
N THR A 199 14.92 1.97 -8.69
CA THR A 199 13.71 2.80 -8.67
C THR A 199 12.64 2.27 -9.63
N VAL A 200 13.03 1.80 -10.82
CA VAL A 200 12.11 1.19 -11.79
C VAL A 200 11.45 -0.07 -11.22
N LEU A 201 12.23 -0.96 -10.61
CA LEU A 201 11.68 -2.16 -9.96
C LEU A 201 10.74 -1.78 -8.81
N LEU A 202 11.11 -0.80 -8.00
CA LEU A 202 10.26 -0.28 -6.93
C LEU A 202 8.95 0.31 -7.46
N PHE A 203 8.98 1.03 -8.56
CA PHE A 203 7.79 1.56 -9.23
C PHE A 203 6.86 0.41 -9.69
N ILE A 204 7.43 -0.65 -10.29
CA ILE A 204 6.69 -1.85 -10.70
C ILE A 204 6.03 -2.52 -9.48
N VAL A 205 6.77 -2.69 -8.38
CA VAL A 205 6.23 -3.22 -7.12
C VAL A 205 5.11 -2.33 -6.58
N GLY A 206 5.28 -1.01 -6.64
CA GLY A 206 4.25 -0.05 -6.22
C GLY A 206 2.94 -0.22 -6.99
N ILE A 207 3.01 -0.38 -8.31
CA ILE A 207 1.85 -0.67 -9.17
C ILE A 207 1.23 -2.03 -8.81
N ALA A 208 2.05 -3.08 -8.74
CA ALA A 208 1.57 -4.43 -8.43
C ALA A 208 0.85 -4.47 -7.07
N MET A 209 1.44 -3.85 -6.04
CA MET A 209 0.81 -3.78 -4.72
C MET A 209 -0.47 -2.92 -4.71
N ALA A 210 -0.56 -1.87 -5.54
CA ALA A 210 -1.79 -1.11 -5.69
C ALA A 210 -2.93 -1.95 -6.25
N VAL A 211 -2.65 -2.69 -7.33
CA VAL A 211 -3.59 -3.61 -7.97
C VAL A 211 -3.98 -4.72 -7.00
N GLY A 212 -3.02 -5.31 -6.29
CA GLY A 212 -3.24 -6.38 -5.32
C GLY A 212 -4.12 -5.95 -4.14
N LYS A 213 -3.93 -4.74 -3.63
CA LYS A 213 -4.81 -4.19 -2.58
C LYS A 213 -6.28 -4.15 -3.00
N ALA A 214 -6.56 -3.80 -4.24
CA ALA A 214 -7.92 -3.77 -4.77
C ALA A 214 -8.47 -5.17 -5.03
N SER A 215 -7.67 -6.08 -5.60
CA SER A 215 -8.10 -7.44 -5.90
C SER A 215 -8.45 -8.25 -4.65
N VAL A 216 -7.73 -8.08 -3.54
CA VAL A 216 -8.07 -8.74 -2.27
C VAL A 216 -9.42 -8.26 -1.74
N PHE A 217 -9.73 -6.98 -1.82
CA PHE A 217 -11.05 -6.48 -1.42
C PHE A 217 -12.17 -6.94 -2.36
N LYS A 218 -11.87 -7.16 -3.64
CA LYS A 218 -12.81 -7.76 -4.59
C LYS A 218 -13.16 -9.20 -4.17
N PHE A 219 -12.19 -10.03 -3.79
CA PHE A 219 -12.45 -11.35 -3.20
C PHE A 219 -13.44 -11.28 -2.03
N ILE A 220 -13.18 -10.36 -1.08
CA ILE A 220 -14.02 -10.22 0.11
C ILE A 220 -15.45 -9.81 -0.29
N SER A 221 -15.60 -8.93 -1.28
CA SER A 221 -16.93 -8.50 -1.74
C SER A 221 -17.69 -9.60 -2.45
N ASP A 222 -17.02 -10.47 -3.18
CA ASP A 222 -17.64 -11.55 -3.94
C ASP A 222 -18.03 -12.76 -3.04
N GLU A 223 -17.15 -13.15 -2.11
CA GLU A 223 -17.35 -14.36 -1.29
C GLU A 223 -18.06 -14.08 0.04
N TYR A 224 -17.86 -12.89 0.63
CA TYR A 224 -18.39 -12.55 1.96
C TYR A 224 -19.34 -11.35 1.92
N SER A 225 -20.24 -11.29 0.94
CA SER A 225 -21.15 -10.17 0.76
C SER A 225 -22.02 -9.86 1.99
N SER A 226 -22.41 -10.87 2.78
CA SER A 226 -23.17 -10.73 4.02
C SER A 226 -22.32 -10.20 5.20
N ASN A 227 -21.05 -10.60 5.26
CA ASN A 227 -20.13 -10.29 6.36
C ASN A 227 -18.95 -9.40 5.92
N ILE A 228 -19.10 -8.66 4.82
CA ILE A 228 -18.04 -7.88 4.19
C ILE A 228 -17.33 -6.91 5.18
N GLY A 229 -18.08 -6.31 6.10
CA GLY A 229 -17.52 -5.39 7.10
C GLY A 229 -16.59 -6.09 8.09
N ALA A 230 -17.00 -7.25 8.59
CA ALA A 230 -16.22 -8.02 9.56
C ALA A 230 -14.95 -8.60 8.92
N VAL A 231 -15.08 -9.25 7.76
CA VAL A 231 -13.94 -9.84 7.04
C VAL A 231 -12.95 -8.76 6.58
N SER A 232 -13.45 -7.65 6.02
CA SER A 232 -12.60 -6.51 5.64
C SER A 232 -11.87 -5.91 6.84
N GLY A 233 -12.52 -5.85 8.01
CA GLY A 233 -11.92 -5.37 9.25
C GLY A 233 -10.78 -6.27 9.72
N ILE A 234 -10.98 -7.58 9.72
CA ILE A 234 -9.96 -8.57 10.10
C ILE A 234 -8.77 -8.51 9.14
N VAL A 235 -9.02 -8.56 7.83
CA VAL A 235 -7.98 -8.51 6.80
C VAL A 235 -7.21 -7.18 6.86
N GLY A 236 -7.92 -6.06 7.09
CA GLY A 236 -7.30 -4.75 7.28
C GLY A 236 -6.44 -4.66 8.52
N LEU A 237 -6.89 -5.23 9.65
CA LEU A 237 -6.13 -5.30 10.91
C LEU A 237 -4.82 -6.08 10.73
N VAL A 238 -4.89 -7.28 10.13
CA VAL A 238 -3.70 -8.12 9.93
C VAL A 238 -2.72 -7.47 8.96
N GLY A 239 -3.22 -6.84 7.87
CA GLY A 239 -2.37 -6.06 6.97
C GLY A 239 -1.72 -4.86 7.66
N GLY A 240 -2.43 -4.18 8.56
CA GLY A 240 -1.89 -3.09 9.38
C GLY A 240 -0.81 -3.57 10.35
N LEU A 241 -1.03 -4.71 11.02
CA LEU A 241 -0.03 -5.34 11.88
C LEU A 241 1.23 -5.71 11.09
N ALA A 242 1.09 -6.28 9.90
CA ALA A 242 2.24 -6.57 9.03
C ALA A 242 3.00 -5.28 8.67
N GLY A 243 2.29 -4.20 8.35
CA GLY A 243 2.90 -2.88 8.07
C GLY A 243 3.60 -2.25 9.27
N PHE A 244 3.20 -2.61 10.48
CA PHE A 244 3.88 -2.22 11.72
C PHE A 244 5.11 -3.10 12.01
N MET A 245 4.96 -4.42 11.85
CA MET A 245 6.03 -5.37 12.19
C MET A 245 7.21 -5.31 11.22
N LEU A 246 6.94 -5.21 9.91
CA LEU A 246 7.99 -5.21 8.89
C LEU A 246 9.04 -4.10 9.08
N PRO A 247 8.70 -2.83 9.36
CA PRO A 247 9.70 -1.79 9.62
C PRO A 247 10.57 -2.03 10.85
N ILE A 248 10.11 -2.83 11.81
CA ILE A 248 10.88 -3.16 13.02
C ILE A 248 11.91 -4.25 12.71
N MET A 249 11.66 -5.08 11.68
CA MET A 249 12.56 -6.18 11.29
C MET A 249 13.71 -5.69 10.39
N PHE A 250 13.63 -4.48 9.86
CA PHE A 250 14.71 -3.82 9.08
C PHE A 250 15.54 -2.88 9.97
#